data_1057cd36ef9e48ba8a3a4d971865c5b0
#
_entry.id   1057cd36ef9e48ba8a3a4d971865c5b0
#
_cell.length_a   1.000
_cell.length_b   1.000
_cell.length_c   1.000
_cell.angle_alpha   90.00
_cell.angle_beta   90.00
_cell.angle_gamma   90.00
#
_symmetry.space_group_name_H-M   'P 1'
#
loop_
_entity.id
_entity.type
_entity.pdbx_description
1 polymer ?
#
loop_
_entity_poly.entity_id
_entity_poly.type
_entity_poly.pdbx_seq_one_letter_code
_entity_poly.pdbx_strand_id
1 'polypeptide(L)'
;MIKINKLTPALLLFSIAVTSCNDYLDKLPDDRAIIDSKTKVSKLITSAYPTVSTILVSEISSDNVTDNGKKYSTLPQVDEMYRFKTVTASDNDCPRNLWNGYYKAVATANEALQAINDMGNTDDLKAQRGEALLCRAFSMFQMSTVFCMAYDSLKADQYLGLPYPLEPEQSVNTHYERGTLAELYKHINADIEEALPLIDDAAYDIPKYHFNTKAAYAFAARFNLYYQNWDKVIEYATKALGGSPIDCLRQREPYNTAAGVDDYFNMYIQSSQPCNFLMGPAYSIAARVLDGGYLRYAHNMTVLSYDTYWAYSPWNPSMATSGSSLLWSAHSLYGNNNIVREPKLEEIFEYTDKVNGIGYVHIVDVLFTGDETILCRAEAYAHKKEYTKALADMNTWAEANLEKSYGSTTRKALTEDDVNAFMNSIKYAAVHPVSEFEMSIKKKLHPQGFTVEAGTQENLIQLILYMRRVTNMLQGLRFMDLKRYGIEYEHYIEDEDPLTFTAGDLRGAIQLPTDVIAAGLQANPRTTDDLSGNGAEHMTGQNPDLNKPNTSKMYNERVY
;
A
#
# COMPACT_ATOMS: atom_id res chain seq x y z
N MET A 1 63.66 25.56 -70.17
CA MET A 1 62.75 26.06 -69.16
C MET A 1 61.54 25.17 -69.14
N ILE A 2 61.53 24.24 -68.18
CA ILE A 2 60.38 23.34 -67.98
C ILE A 2 59.77 23.70 -66.61
N LYS A 3 58.51 24.15 -66.63
CA LYS A 3 57.72 24.44 -65.40
C LYS A 3 57.24 23.13 -64.80
N ILE A 4 57.76 22.79 -63.66
CA ILE A 4 57.26 21.64 -62.85
C ILE A 4 55.99 22.11 -62.11
N ASN A 5 54.90 21.43 -62.38
CA ASN A 5 53.59 21.71 -61.81
C ASN A 5 53.58 21.27 -60.29
N LYS A 6 53.24 22.22 -59.43
CA LYS A 6 53.17 22.07 -57.97
C LYS A 6 51.88 21.31 -57.45
N LEU A 7 51.36 20.36 -58.19
CA LEU A 7 50.09 19.68 -57.87
C LEU A 7 50.25 18.24 -57.34
N THR A 8 51.45 17.75 -57.28
CA THR A 8 51.67 16.31 -56.89
C THR A 8 51.86 16.04 -55.43
N PRO A 9 52.16 16.95 -54.46
CA PRO A 9 52.19 16.60 -53.03
C PRO A 9 50.84 16.72 -52.35
N ALA A 10 49.77 17.31 -52.94
CA ALA A 10 48.47 17.45 -52.31
C ALA A 10 47.58 16.17 -52.38
N LEU A 11 47.88 15.24 -53.33
CA LEU A 11 47.11 14.04 -53.55
C LEU A 11 47.59 12.86 -52.66
N LEU A 12 48.82 12.93 -52.14
CA LEU A 12 49.38 11.88 -51.25
C LEU A 12 49.06 12.12 -49.76
N LEU A 13 48.63 13.30 -49.38
CA LEU A 13 48.19 13.64 -48.02
C LEU A 13 46.72 13.38 -47.75
N PHE A 14 45.93 13.14 -48.81
CA PHE A 14 44.49 12.84 -48.67
C PHE A 14 44.16 11.35 -48.53
N SER A 15 45.14 10.46 -48.77
CA SER A 15 44.95 9.00 -48.67
C SER A 15 45.31 8.40 -47.30
N ILE A 16 45.78 9.23 -46.34
CA ILE A 16 46.11 8.74 -44.96
C ILE A 16 45.03 9.13 -43.94
N ALA A 17 44.02 9.90 -44.32
CA ALA A 17 42.98 10.38 -43.43
C ALA A 17 41.71 9.47 -43.37
N VAL A 18 41.74 8.26 -43.95
CA VAL A 18 40.54 7.39 -44.04
C VAL A 18 40.66 6.11 -43.18
N THR A 19 41.73 5.98 -42.39
CA THR A 19 41.91 4.76 -41.55
C THR A 19 41.88 5.01 -40.05
N SER A 20 41.14 6.04 -39.59
CA SER A 20 41.01 6.26 -38.15
C SER A 20 39.60 6.77 -37.83
N CYS A 21 38.63 5.90 -37.85
CA CYS A 21 37.30 6.12 -37.24
C CYS A 21 36.51 4.83 -37.07
N ASN A 22 37.15 3.69 -36.72
CA ASN A 22 36.38 2.56 -36.28
C ASN A 22 36.06 2.62 -34.76
N ASP A 23 36.92 3.21 -33.94
CA ASP A 23 36.68 3.34 -32.50
C ASP A 23 35.62 4.38 -32.10
N TYR A 24 35.22 5.27 -33.04
CA TYR A 24 34.19 6.29 -32.77
C TYR A 24 32.77 5.82 -33.10
N LEU A 25 32.64 4.80 -33.94
CA LEU A 25 31.36 4.18 -34.29
C LEU A 25 30.98 3.03 -33.34
N ASP A 26 31.92 2.52 -32.57
CA ASP A 26 31.67 1.49 -31.52
C ASP A 26 31.32 2.09 -30.17
N LYS A 27 31.35 3.40 -30.00
CA LYS A 27 30.70 4.03 -28.85
C LYS A 27 29.22 4.07 -29.10
N LEU A 28 28.47 3.30 -28.31
CA LEU A 28 27.02 3.40 -28.24
C LEU A 28 26.64 4.90 -28.19
N PRO A 29 25.72 5.37 -29.03
CA PRO A 29 25.30 6.78 -29.05
C PRO A 29 24.51 7.20 -27.79
N ASP A 30 24.46 6.33 -26.77
CA ASP A 30 23.72 6.49 -25.55
C ASP A 30 24.65 6.28 -24.35
N ASP A 31 24.67 7.23 -23.42
CA ASP A 31 25.43 7.17 -22.16
C ASP A 31 24.91 6.09 -21.17
N ARG A 32 24.11 5.12 -21.64
CA ARG A 32 23.65 4.01 -20.81
C ARG A 32 24.81 3.13 -20.40
N ALA A 33 24.96 2.96 -19.10
CA ALA A 33 25.94 2.02 -18.56
C ALA A 33 25.60 0.60 -19.00
N ILE A 34 26.55 -0.09 -19.67
CA ILE A 34 26.38 -1.52 -20.02
C ILE A 34 26.29 -2.33 -18.72
N ILE A 35 25.19 -3.06 -18.54
CA ILE A 35 24.95 -3.95 -17.38
C ILE A 35 25.46 -5.35 -17.76
N ASP A 36 26.73 -5.60 -17.50
CA ASP A 36 27.48 -6.79 -17.95
C ASP A 36 28.03 -7.67 -16.81
N SER A 37 27.60 -7.40 -15.58
CA SER A 37 28.09 -8.18 -14.42
C SER A 37 27.05 -8.26 -13.31
N LYS A 38 27.11 -9.35 -12.52
CA LYS A 38 26.27 -9.56 -11.35
C LYS A 38 26.23 -8.36 -10.42
N THR A 39 27.38 -7.73 -10.16
CA THR A 39 27.46 -6.53 -9.30
C THR A 39 26.69 -5.36 -9.87
N LYS A 40 26.73 -5.14 -11.18
CA LYS A 40 25.97 -4.07 -11.83
C LYS A 40 24.47 -4.37 -11.82
N VAL A 41 24.08 -5.62 -12.05
CA VAL A 41 22.69 -6.07 -11.93
C VAL A 41 22.18 -5.83 -10.50
N SER A 42 22.90 -6.29 -9.48
CA SER A 42 22.50 -6.10 -8.07
C SER A 42 22.33 -4.60 -7.73
N LYS A 43 23.24 -3.74 -8.21
CA LYS A 43 23.12 -2.29 -8.03
C LYS A 43 21.91 -1.69 -8.76
N LEU A 44 21.60 -2.18 -9.96
CA LEU A 44 20.44 -1.73 -10.71
C LEU A 44 19.15 -2.09 -9.98
N ILE A 45 19.03 -3.32 -9.47
CA ILE A 45 17.84 -3.80 -8.76
C ILE A 45 17.54 -2.97 -7.50
N THR A 46 18.52 -2.39 -6.82
CA THR A 46 18.24 -1.49 -5.68
C THR A 46 17.40 -0.27 -6.11
N SER A 47 17.46 0.12 -7.38
CA SER A 47 16.62 1.19 -7.96
C SER A 47 15.29 0.68 -8.53
N ALA A 48 15.05 -0.63 -8.52
CA ALA A 48 13.76 -1.22 -8.90
C ALA A 48 12.74 -1.25 -7.74
N TYR A 49 13.16 -0.88 -6.53
CA TYR A 49 12.23 -0.62 -5.43
C TYR A 49 11.59 0.75 -5.62
N PRO A 50 10.25 0.84 -5.53
CA PRO A 50 9.59 2.14 -5.64
C PRO A 50 9.98 3.05 -4.48
N THR A 51 10.23 4.32 -4.78
CA THR A 51 10.50 5.36 -3.78
C THR A 51 9.28 6.24 -3.52
N VAL A 52 8.09 5.74 -3.81
CA VAL A 52 6.78 6.36 -3.57
C VAL A 52 5.93 5.41 -2.73
N SER A 53 4.95 5.94 -2.00
CA SER A 53 4.10 5.14 -1.12
C SER A 53 2.62 5.42 -1.37
N THR A 54 1.80 4.37 -1.30
CA THR A 54 0.34 4.47 -1.42
C THR A 54 -0.35 4.85 -0.11
N ILE A 55 0.40 5.01 0.99
CA ILE A 55 -0.16 5.23 2.33
C ILE A 55 -1.12 6.41 2.32
N LEU A 56 -0.70 7.60 1.87
CA LEU A 56 -1.52 8.80 1.97
C LEU A 56 -2.85 8.65 1.22
N VAL A 57 -2.80 8.28 -0.06
CA VAL A 57 -4.01 8.16 -0.87
C VAL A 57 -4.96 7.09 -0.31
N SER A 58 -4.41 5.97 0.20
CA SER A 58 -5.22 4.88 0.74
C SER A 58 -5.81 5.20 2.10
N GLU A 59 -5.06 5.83 3.01
CA GLU A 59 -5.59 6.24 4.33
C GLU A 59 -6.65 7.33 4.18
N ILE A 60 -6.40 8.36 3.37
CA ILE A 60 -7.36 9.45 3.12
C ILE A 60 -8.64 8.94 2.45
N SER A 61 -8.56 7.88 1.65
CA SER A 61 -9.74 7.26 1.02
C SER A 61 -10.50 6.28 1.92
N SER A 62 -10.01 6.00 3.13
CA SER A 62 -10.58 5.00 4.04
C SER A 62 -11.39 5.61 5.18
N ASP A 63 -12.04 4.74 5.97
CA ASP A 63 -12.73 5.08 7.21
C ASP A 63 -11.78 5.24 8.43
N ASN A 64 -10.47 5.24 8.21
CA ASN A 64 -9.47 5.51 9.26
C ASN A 64 -9.33 6.99 9.58
N VAL A 65 -9.78 7.86 8.70
CA VAL A 65 -9.69 9.31 8.84
C VAL A 65 -11.08 9.95 8.77
N THR A 66 -11.22 11.10 9.42
CA THR A 66 -12.44 11.93 9.34
C THR A 66 -12.08 13.41 9.31
N ASP A 67 -13.04 14.29 8.95
CA ASP A 67 -12.85 15.74 8.93
C ASP A 67 -12.89 16.30 10.35
N ASN A 68 -11.78 16.85 10.82
CA ASN A 68 -11.66 17.55 12.10
C ASN A 68 -12.19 19.00 12.07
N GLY A 69 -12.68 19.44 10.91
CA GLY A 69 -13.30 20.74 10.68
C GLY A 69 -12.36 21.77 10.04
N LYS A 70 -12.98 22.82 9.51
CA LYS A 70 -12.33 23.89 8.71
C LYS A 70 -11.28 24.71 9.48
N LYS A 71 -11.25 24.60 10.80
CA LYS A 71 -10.21 25.23 11.64
C LYS A 71 -8.83 24.59 11.50
N TYR A 72 -8.76 23.36 10.96
CA TYR A 72 -7.51 22.65 10.71
C TYR A 72 -7.07 22.82 9.26
N SER A 73 -5.76 22.89 9.07
CA SER A 73 -5.17 23.02 7.74
C SER A 73 -5.25 21.72 6.95
N THR A 74 -5.39 21.87 5.63
CA THR A 74 -5.24 20.79 4.67
C THR A 74 -4.58 21.31 3.39
N LEU A 75 -4.07 20.41 2.57
CA LEU A 75 -3.59 20.71 1.24
C LEU A 75 -4.73 20.52 0.23
N PRO A 76 -4.82 21.31 -0.86
CA PRO A 76 -5.89 21.16 -1.85
C PRO A 76 -6.00 19.73 -2.41
N GLN A 77 -4.87 19.09 -2.75
CA GLN A 77 -4.86 17.72 -3.26
C GLN A 77 -5.34 16.69 -2.24
N VAL A 78 -5.14 16.92 -0.96
CA VAL A 78 -5.64 16.03 0.12
C VAL A 78 -7.15 16.18 0.28
N ASP A 79 -7.69 17.41 0.16
CA ASP A 79 -9.14 17.64 0.11
C ASP A 79 -9.77 16.97 -1.10
N GLU A 80 -9.12 17.05 -2.27
CA GLU A 80 -9.56 16.36 -3.48
C GLU A 80 -9.59 14.83 -3.30
N MET A 81 -8.53 14.25 -2.69
CA MET A 81 -8.48 12.81 -2.36
C MET A 81 -9.61 12.39 -1.41
N TYR A 82 -9.79 13.13 -0.31
CA TYR A 82 -10.83 12.84 0.67
C TYR A 82 -12.24 12.90 0.08
N ARG A 83 -12.43 13.75 -0.91
CA ARG A 83 -13.69 13.92 -1.66
C ARG A 83 -13.81 13.01 -2.88
N PHE A 84 -12.88 12.09 -3.10
CA PHE A 84 -12.82 11.24 -4.30
C PHE A 84 -12.88 12.01 -5.62
N LYS A 85 -12.38 13.24 -5.64
CA LYS A 85 -12.26 14.05 -6.85
C LYS A 85 -11.02 13.65 -7.66
N THR A 86 -11.00 14.09 -8.91
CA THR A 86 -9.78 13.98 -9.73
C THR A 86 -8.70 14.91 -9.17
N VAL A 87 -7.54 14.35 -8.83
CA VAL A 87 -6.38 15.09 -8.33
C VAL A 87 -5.51 15.51 -9.51
N THR A 88 -5.29 16.82 -9.66
CA THR A 88 -4.50 17.38 -10.77
C THR A 88 -3.08 17.75 -10.37
N ALA A 89 -2.80 17.81 -9.06
CA ALA A 89 -1.47 18.08 -8.54
C ALA A 89 -0.49 16.92 -8.85
N SER A 90 0.80 17.26 -8.91
CA SER A 90 1.89 16.32 -9.21
C SER A 90 2.88 16.15 -8.05
N ASP A 91 2.55 16.70 -6.88
CA ASP A 91 3.36 16.61 -5.68
C ASP A 91 3.48 15.17 -5.18
N ASN A 92 4.33 14.96 -4.18
CA ASN A 92 4.47 13.64 -3.55
C ASN A 92 3.10 13.10 -3.11
N ASP A 93 2.92 11.79 -3.23
CA ASP A 93 1.70 11.03 -2.91
C ASP A 93 0.49 11.30 -3.82
N CYS A 94 0.56 12.26 -4.74
CA CYS A 94 -0.49 12.46 -5.73
C CYS A 94 -0.51 11.31 -6.76
N PRO A 95 -1.67 11.01 -7.37
CA PRO A 95 -1.79 9.91 -8.34
C PRO A 95 -0.74 9.96 -9.44
N ARG A 96 -0.37 11.16 -9.94
CA ARG A 96 0.69 11.33 -10.95
C ARG A 96 2.06 10.92 -10.43
N ASN A 97 2.40 11.31 -9.20
CA ASN A 97 3.68 10.94 -8.57
C ASN A 97 3.75 9.42 -8.36
N LEU A 98 2.66 8.81 -7.87
CA LEU A 98 2.57 7.36 -7.70
C LEU A 98 2.72 6.62 -9.02
N TRP A 99 1.99 7.04 -10.06
CA TRP A 99 2.08 6.47 -11.40
C TRP A 99 3.51 6.46 -11.92
N ASN A 100 4.16 7.61 -11.91
CA ASN A 100 5.52 7.76 -12.40
C ASN A 100 6.53 6.95 -11.57
N GLY A 101 6.40 6.97 -10.25
CA GLY A 101 7.33 6.28 -9.35
C GLY A 101 7.25 4.75 -9.48
N TYR A 102 6.06 4.18 -9.54
CA TYR A 102 5.91 2.74 -9.71
C TYR A 102 6.30 2.27 -11.11
N TYR A 103 5.90 2.97 -12.19
CA TYR A 103 6.34 2.58 -13.54
C TYR A 103 7.85 2.75 -13.75
N LYS A 104 8.48 3.72 -13.09
CA LYS A 104 9.95 3.81 -13.07
C LYS A 104 10.58 2.57 -12.44
N ALA A 105 10.03 2.08 -11.33
CA ALA A 105 10.49 0.85 -10.69
C ALA A 105 10.29 -0.38 -11.61
N VAL A 106 9.14 -0.47 -12.29
CA VAL A 106 8.85 -1.52 -13.29
C VAL A 106 9.85 -1.48 -14.44
N ALA A 107 10.13 -0.29 -15.01
CA ALA A 107 11.10 -0.13 -16.09
C ALA A 107 12.50 -0.59 -15.65
N THR A 108 12.93 -0.19 -14.45
CA THR A 108 14.23 -0.62 -13.89
C THR A 108 14.29 -2.13 -13.67
N ALA A 109 13.21 -2.75 -13.20
CA ALA A 109 13.13 -4.20 -13.05
C ALA A 109 13.23 -4.91 -14.42
N ASN A 110 12.58 -4.37 -15.45
CA ASN A 110 12.66 -4.91 -16.81
C ASN A 110 14.08 -4.80 -17.39
N GLU A 111 14.77 -3.67 -17.17
CA GLU A 111 16.17 -3.51 -17.57
C GLU A 111 17.09 -4.53 -16.87
N ALA A 112 16.86 -4.79 -15.59
CA ALA A 112 17.61 -5.80 -14.85
C ALA A 112 17.35 -7.22 -15.40
N LEU A 113 16.09 -7.56 -15.67
CA LEU A 113 15.69 -8.86 -16.25
C LEU A 113 16.27 -9.04 -17.66
N GLN A 114 16.27 -7.99 -18.49
CA GLN A 114 16.89 -8.02 -19.81
C GLN A 114 18.41 -8.26 -19.71
N ALA A 115 19.10 -7.52 -18.84
CA ALA A 115 20.54 -7.72 -18.64
C ALA A 115 20.88 -9.13 -18.15
N ILE A 116 20.05 -9.72 -17.27
CA ILE A 116 20.21 -11.11 -16.83
C ILE A 116 20.03 -12.08 -18.01
N ASN A 117 19.05 -11.85 -18.88
CA ASN A 117 18.81 -12.66 -20.07
C ASN A 117 20.00 -12.55 -21.06
N ASP A 118 20.51 -11.34 -21.28
CA ASP A 118 21.65 -11.09 -22.18
C ASP A 118 22.95 -11.75 -21.69
N MET A 119 23.10 -11.90 -20.37
CA MET A 119 24.18 -12.68 -19.75
C MET A 119 23.92 -14.18 -19.72
N GLY A 120 22.85 -14.67 -20.35
CA GLY A 120 22.53 -16.09 -20.46
C GLY A 120 21.75 -16.68 -19.30
N ASN A 121 21.19 -15.85 -18.42
CA ASN A 121 20.35 -16.27 -17.28
C ASN A 121 21.00 -17.39 -16.43
N THR A 122 22.25 -17.20 -16.07
CA THR A 122 23.08 -18.18 -15.38
C THR A 122 22.65 -18.41 -13.93
N ASP A 123 23.00 -19.56 -13.36
CA ASP A 123 22.62 -19.97 -12.00
C ASP A 123 23.05 -18.99 -10.91
N ASP A 124 24.15 -18.30 -11.10
CA ASP A 124 24.65 -17.30 -10.16
C ASP A 124 23.86 -15.98 -10.15
N LEU A 125 22.97 -15.78 -11.13
CA LEU A 125 22.07 -14.62 -11.23
C LEU A 125 20.62 -14.93 -10.77
N LYS A 126 20.33 -16.15 -10.30
CA LYS A 126 18.97 -16.56 -9.90
C LYS A 126 18.36 -15.65 -8.85
N ALA A 127 19.10 -15.31 -7.80
CA ALA A 127 18.60 -14.44 -6.73
C ALA A 127 18.22 -13.05 -7.27
N GLN A 128 19.07 -12.48 -8.13
CA GLN A 128 18.84 -11.20 -8.77
C GLN A 128 17.61 -11.26 -9.69
N ARG A 129 17.43 -12.37 -10.44
CA ARG A 129 16.24 -12.57 -11.26
C ARG A 129 14.97 -12.61 -10.40
N GLY A 130 14.97 -13.39 -9.33
CA GLY A 130 13.84 -13.48 -8.41
C GLY A 130 13.48 -12.13 -7.81
N GLU A 131 14.48 -11.38 -7.35
CA GLU A 131 14.28 -10.05 -6.78
C GLU A 131 13.70 -9.05 -7.80
N ALA A 132 14.22 -9.02 -9.04
CA ALA A 132 13.72 -8.14 -10.09
C ALA A 132 12.25 -8.45 -10.45
N LEU A 133 11.89 -9.73 -10.55
CA LEU A 133 10.49 -10.17 -10.76
C LEU A 133 9.57 -9.70 -9.62
N LEU A 134 10.00 -9.85 -8.35
CA LEU A 134 9.21 -9.37 -7.21
C LEU A 134 9.09 -7.85 -7.18
N CYS A 135 10.12 -7.09 -7.53
CA CYS A 135 10.05 -5.63 -7.63
C CYS A 135 9.02 -5.18 -8.69
N ARG A 136 8.98 -5.85 -9.86
CA ARG A 136 7.98 -5.61 -10.91
C ARG A 136 6.58 -5.95 -10.42
N ALA A 137 6.39 -7.16 -9.91
CA ALA A 137 5.11 -7.63 -9.39
C ALA A 137 4.57 -6.73 -8.27
N PHE A 138 5.43 -6.36 -7.32
CA PHE A 138 5.07 -5.48 -6.20
C PHE A 138 4.64 -4.09 -6.66
N SER A 139 5.40 -3.48 -7.55
CA SER A 139 5.06 -2.16 -8.09
C SER A 139 3.70 -2.18 -8.80
N MET A 140 3.45 -3.19 -9.65
CA MET A 140 2.18 -3.34 -10.35
C MET A 140 1.02 -3.67 -9.39
N PHE A 141 1.28 -4.47 -8.36
CA PHE A 141 0.30 -4.76 -7.32
C PHE A 141 -0.09 -3.49 -6.54
N GLN A 142 0.89 -2.69 -6.08
CA GLN A 142 0.63 -1.44 -5.38
C GLN A 142 -0.20 -0.47 -6.25
N MET A 143 0.14 -0.33 -7.52
CA MET A 143 -0.66 0.47 -8.46
C MET A 143 -2.08 -0.07 -8.59
N SER A 144 -2.28 -1.39 -8.63
CA SER A 144 -3.61 -1.99 -8.71
C SER A 144 -4.47 -1.66 -7.51
N THR A 145 -3.88 -1.54 -6.30
CA THR A 145 -4.61 -1.18 -5.09
C THR A 145 -5.17 0.24 -5.13
N VAL A 146 -4.53 1.14 -5.89
CA VAL A 146 -4.95 2.54 -6.05
C VAL A 146 -5.83 2.73 -7.28
N PHE A 147 -5.38 2.26 -8.44
CA PHE A 147 -5.98 2.63 -9.74
C PHE A 147 -6.97 1.59 -10.28
N CYS A 148 -7.19 0.48 -9.58
CA CYS A 148 -8.15 -0.53 -9.99
C CYS A 148 -9.20 -0.79 -8.90
N MET A 149 -10.31 -1.42 -9.31
CA MET A 149 -11.28 -2.00 -8.38
C MET A 149 -10.62 -3.13 -7.57
N ALA A 150 -11.24 -3.54 -6.46
CA ALA A 150 -10.85 -4.79 -5.81
C ALA A 150 -11.07 -5.96 -6.77
N TYR A 151 -10.20 -6.96 -6.71
CA TYR A 151 -10.40 -8.17 -7.50
C TYR A 151 -11.72 -8.84 -7.11
N ASP A 152 -12.56 -9.07 -8.09
CA ASP A 152 -13.82 -9.79 -7.99
C ASP A 152 -13.79 -10.91 -9.03
N SER A 153 -13.74 -12.15 -8.61
CA SER A 153 -13.61 -13.31 -9.50
C SER A 153 -14.75 -13.42 -10.54
N LEU A 154 -15.88 -12.74 -10.31
CA LEU A 154 -17.02 -12.72 -11.22
C LEU A 154 -17.00 -11.54 -12.20
N LYS A 155 -16.18 -10.50 -11.94
CA LYS A 155 -16.17 -9.25 -12.71
C LYS A 155 -14.77 -8.82 -13.16
N ALA A 156 -13.71 -9.50 -12.76
CA ALA A 156 -12.34 -9.11 -13.05
C ALA A 156 -12.05 -9.00 -14.56
N ASP A 157 -12.74 -9.77 -15.40
CA ASP A 157 -12.65 -9.67 -16.86
C ASP A 157 -13.37 -8.42 -17.44
N GLN A 158 -14.20 -7.75 -16.63
CA GLN A 158 -14.92 -6.54 -17.01
C GLN A 158 -14.26 -5.28 -16.44
N TYR A 159 -13.51 -5.41 -15.35
CA TYR A 159 -12.82 -4.30 -14.72
C TYR A 159 -11.51 -4.00 -15.45
N LEU A 160 -11.21 -2.70 -15.56
CA LEU A 160 -9.97 -2.23 -16.17
C LEU A 160 -8.76 -2.57 -15.29
N GLY A 161 -7.76 -3.18 -15.90
CA GLY A 161 -6.44 -3.39 -15.34
C GLY A 161 -5.52 -2.19 -15.56
N LEU A 162 -4.22 -2.48 -15.64
CA LEU A 162 -3.15 -1.53 -15.94
C LEU A 162 -2.20 -2.15 -16.97
N PRO A 163 -1.55 -1.37 -17.83
CA PRO A 163 -0.50 -1.89 -18.70
C PRO A 163 0.57 -2.62 -17.90
N TYR A 164 0.93 -3.82 -18.32
CA TYR A 164 1.98 -4.63 -17.68
C TYR A 164 3.16 -4.83 -18.63
N PRO A 165 4.13 -3.88 -18.68
CA PRO A 165 5.30 -4.02 -19.55
C PRO A 165 6.20 -5.16 -19.06
N LEU A 166 6.54 -6.08 -19.97
CA LEU A 166 7.41 -7.23 -19.69
C LEU A 166 8.85 -7.02 -20.12
N GLU A 167 9.09 -5.99 -20.96
CA GLU A 167 10.38 -5.68 -21.56
C GLU A 167 10.69 -4.18 -21.42
N PRO A 168 11.96 -3.77 -21.47
CA PRO A 168 12.33 -2.37 -21.57
C PRO A 168 11.74 -1.70 -22.80
N GLU A 169 11.28 -0.47 -22.64
CA GLU A 169 10.75 0.31 -23.76
C GLU A 169 11.84 0.65 -24.79
N GLN A 170 11.56 0.33 -26.06
CA GLN A 170 12.48 0.57 -27.18
C GLN A 170 12.17 1.87 -27.93
N SER A 171 11.02 2.50 -27.68
CA SER A 171 10.60 3.73 -28.35
C SER A 171 9.93 4.70 -27.38
N VAL A 172 10.06 6.00 -27.68
CA VAL A 172 9.51 7.09 -26.85
C VAL A 172 7.97 7.16 -26.93
N ASN A 173 7.37 6.58 -27.95
CA ASN A 173 5.92 6.65 -28.22
C ASN A 173 5.27 5.26 -28.19
N THR A 174 5.61 4.43 -27.24
CA THR A 174 4.94 3.12 -27.08
C THR A 174 3.50 3.35 -26.63
N HIS A 175 2.54 2.85 -27.39
CA HIS A 175 1.13 2.89 -27.02
C HIS A 175 0.80 1.65 -26.19
N TYR A 176 0.15 1.86 -25.06
CA TYR A 176 -0.30 0.81 -24.18
C TYR A 176 -1.82 0.81 -24.07
N GLU A 177 -2.39 -0.39 -23.95
CA GLU A 177 -3.77 -0.58 -23.53
C GLU A 177 -3.81 -1.08 -22.09
N ARG A 178 -4.90 -0.84 -21.39
CA ARG A 178 -5.00 -1.21 -19.97
C ARG A 178 -5.17 -2.72 -19.76
N GLY A 179 -5.84 -3.40 -20.66
CA GLY A 179 -6.27 -4.77 -20.43
C GLY A 179 -7.29 -4.90 -19.29
N THR A 180 -7.56 -6.12 -18.88
CA THR A 180 -8.48 -6.43 -17.77
C THR A 180 -7.76 -6.56 -16.44
N LEU A 181 -8.50 -6.42 -15.34
CA LEU A 181 -7.98 -6.67 -13.99
C LEU A 181 -7.58 -8.13 -13.82
N ALA A 182 -8.30 -9.06 -14.45
CA ALA A 182 -7.95 -10.48 -14.44
C ALA A 182 -6.58 -10.74 -15.09
N GLU A 183 -6.31 -10.14 -16.25
CA GLU A 183 -5.00 -10.23 -16.92
C GLU A 183 -3.88 -9.64 -16.08
N LEU A 184 -4.11 -8.46 -15.49
CA LEU A 184 -3.15 -7.81 -14.58
C LEU A 184 -2.78 -8.74 -13.42
N TYR A 185 -3.76 -9.29 -12.72
CA TYR A 185 -3.51 -10.19 -11.58
C TYR A 185 -2.83 -11.49 -12.00
N LYS A 186 -3.14 -11.99 -13.21
CA LYS A 186 -2.46 -13.16 -13.78
C LYS A 186 -0.97 -12.89 -14.04
N HIS A 187 -0.61 -11.71 -14.56
CA HIS A 187 0.78 -11.32 -14.76
C HIS A 187 1.54 -11.15 -13.43
N ILE A 188 0.93 -10.46 -12.45
CA ILE A 188 1.51 -10.32 -11.13
C ILE A 188 1.75 -11.71 -10.50
N ASN A 189 0.76 -12.60 -10.58
CA ASN A 189 0.88 -13.95 -10.05
C ASN A 189 2.00 -14.74 -10.74
N ALA A 190 2.15 -14.61 -12.05
CA ALA A 190 3.19 -15.32 -12.80
C ALA A 190 4.59 -14.89 -12.35
N ASP A 191 4.81 -13.59 -12.17
CA ASP A 191 6.09 -13.08 -11.66
C ASP A 191 6.38 -13.57 -10.24
N ILE A 192 5.38 -13.58 -9.35
CA ILE A 192 5.53 -14.06 -7.98
C ILE A 192 5.89 -15.56 -7.97
N GLU A 193 5.13 -16.38 -8.70
CA GLU A 193 5.35 -17.85 -8.73
C GLU A 193 6.72 -18.20 -9.34
N GLU A 194 7.19 -17.46 -10.35
CA GLU A 194 8.53 -17.64 -10.92
C GLU A 194 9.62 -17.20 -9.92
N ALA A 195 9.40 -16.10 -9.21
CA ALA A 195 10.41 -15.51 -8.34
C ALA A 195 10.65 -16.30 -7.04
N LEU A 196 9.59 -16.81 -6.41
CA LEU A 196 9.68 -17.42 -5.07
C LEU A 196 10.75 -18.51 -4.93
N PRO A 197 10.93 -19.45 -5.88
CA PRO A 197 11.97 -20.49 -5.78
C PRO A 197 13.39 -19.95 -6.03
N LEU A 198 13.54 -18.70 -6.50
CA LEU A 198 14.82 -18.11 -6.88
C LEU A 198 15.41 -17.24 -5.76
N ILE A 199 14.64 -16.84 -4.76
CA ILE A 199 15.08 -15.95 -3.69
C ILE A 199 16.08 -16.67 -2.78
N ASP A 200 17.17 -15.96 -2.49
CA ASP A 200 18.22 -16.42 -1.59
C ASP A 200 18.72 -15.26 -0.71
N ASP A 201 18.50 -15.35 0.59
CA ASP A 201 18.89 -14.33 1.56
C ASP A 201 20.40 -14.11 1.63
N ALA A 202 21.21 -15.11 1.24
CA ALA A 202 22.68 -15.00 1.18
C ALA A 202 23.17 -14.05 0.08
N ALA A 203 22.29 -13.63 -0.83
CA ALA A 203 22.62 -12.65 -1.87
C ALA A 203 22.66 -11.20 -1.36
N TYR A 204 22.21 -10.93 -0.13
CA TYR A 204 22.03 -9.59 0.40
C TYR A 204 22.88 -9.30 1.63
N ASP A 205 23.54 -8.14 1.67
CA ASP A 205 24.26 -7.66 2.85
C ASP A 205 23.30 -7.28 3.99
N ILE A 206 22.15 -6.66 3.64
CA ILE A 206 21.12 -6.25 4.59
C ILE A 206 19.74 -6.73 4.07
N PRO A 207 19.35 -7.97 4.37
CA PRO A 207 18.14 -8.58 3.79
C PRO A 207 16.84 -7.79 4.00
N LYS A 208 16.72 -7.00 5.08
CA LYS A 208 15.49 -6.23 5.39
C LYS A 208 15.16 -5.10 4.40
N TYR A 209 16.11 -4.74 3.54
CA TYR A 209 15.91 -3.76 2.46
C TYR A 209 15.75 -4.40 1.08
N HIS A 210 15.65 -5.73 1.04
CA HIS A 210 15.51 -6.54 -0.16
C HIS A 210 14.36 -7.53 0.00
N PHE A 211 13.83 -8.03 -1.10
CA PHE A 211 12.92 -9.17 -1.08
C PHE A 211 13.64 -10.43 -0.61
N ASN A 212 13.90 -10.47 0.71
CA ASN A 212 14.36 -11.67 1.37
C ASN A 212 13.24 -12.72 1.43
N THR A 213 13.56 -13.95 1.81
CA THR A 213 12.60 -15.07 1.83
C THR A 213 11.31 -14.74 2.58
N LYS A 214 11.39 -14.13 3.78
CA LYS A 214 10.19 -13.78 4.55
C LYS A 214 9.35 -12.70 3.86
N ALA A 215 10.00 -11.68 3.32
CA ALA A 215 9.34 -10.60 2.58
C ALA A 215 8.65 -11.11 1.31
N ALA A 216 9.34 -11.97 0.55
CA ALA A 216 8.82 -12.56 -0.68
C ALA A 216 7.54 -13.38 -0.42
N TYR A 217 7.58 -14.25 0.59
CA TYR A 217 6.42 -15.05 0.97
C TYR A 217 5.32 -14.23 1.65
N ALA A 218 5.63 -13.17 2.40
CA ALA A 218 4.63 -12.25 2.96
C ALA A 218 3.93 -11.45 1.85
N PHE A 219 4.66 -10.99 0.85
CA PHE A 219 4.06 -10.36 -0.34
C PHE A 219 3.16 -11.33 -1.09
N ALA A 220 3.63 -12.55 -1.36
CA ALA A 220 2.84 -13.58 -2.01
C ALA A 220 1.55 -13.91 -1.22
N ALA A 221 1.60 -13.94 0.11
CA ALA A 221 0.44 -14.15 0.96
C ALA A 221 -0.56 -12.99 0.84
N ARG A 222 -0.11 -11.71 0.95
CA ARG A 222 -0.98 -10.54 0.78
C ARG A 222 -1.59 -10.48 -0.61
N PHE A 223 -0.80 -10.71 -1.66
CA PHE A 223 -1.29 -10.76 -3.03
C PHE A 223 -2.39 -11.82 -3.19
N ASN A 224 -2.16 -13.05 -2.74
CA ASN A 224 -3.12 -14.14 -2.86
C ASN A 224 -4.37 -13.90 -1.99
N LEU A 225 -4.26 -13.19 -0.85
CA LEU A 225 -5.42 -12.75 -0.06
C LEU A 225 -6.34 -11.85 -0.92
N TYR A 226 -5.76 -10.92 -1.67
CA TYR A 226 -6.50 -10.02 -2.54
C TYR A 226 -6.95 -10.70 -3.84
N TYR A 227 -6.23 -11.72 -4.30
CA TYR A 227 -6.57 -12.58 -5.43
C TYR A 227 -7.56 -13.70 -5.06
N GLN A 228 -7.97 -13.79 -3.78
CA GLN A 228 -8.96 -14.74 -3.24
C GLN A 228 -8.51 -16.23 -3.32
N ASN A 229 -7.21 -16.48 -3.30
CA ASN A 229 -6.63 -17.82 -3.30
C ASN A 229 -6.21 -18.25 -1.89
N TRP A 230 -7.18 -18.68 -1.08
CA TRP A 230 -6.99 -18.96 0.35
C TRP A 230 -5.94 -20.04 0.62
N ASP A 231 -5.84 -21.06 -0.22
CA ASP A 231 -4.85 -22.12 -0.08
C ASP A 231 -3.42 -21.58 -0.22
N LYS A 232 -3.18 -20.70 -1.19
CA LYS A 232 -1.90 -20.05 -1.41
C LYS A 232 -1.56 -19.05 -0.28
N VAL A 233 -2.56 -18.36 0.26
CA VAL A 233 -2.36 -17.51 1.45
C VAL A 233 -1.81 -18.33 2.61
N ILE A 234 -2.45 -19.46 2.92
CA ILE A 234 -2.03 -20.35 4.01
C ILE A 234 -0.62 -20.89 3.76
N GLU A 235 -0.35 -21.36 2.55
CA GLU A 235 0.97 -21.88 2.16
C GLU A 235 2.06 -20.82 2.38
N TYR A 236 1.88 -19.64 1.78
CA TYR A 236 2.91 -18.61 1.77
C TYR A 236 3.07 -17.91 3.11
N ALA A 237 1.98 -17.59 3.80
CA ALA A 237 2.07 -17.05 5.15
C ALA A 237 2.76 -18.02 6.12
N THR A 238 2.53 -19.35 5.97
CA THR A 238 3.23 -20.35 6.79
C THR A 238 4.74 -20.37 6.50
N LYS A 239 5.15 -20.22 5.24
CA LYS A 239 6.58 -20.11 4.88
C LYS A 239 7.22 -18.84 5.41
N ALA A 240 6.52 -17.70 5.34
CA ALA A 240 7.00 -16.42 5.88
C ALA A 240 7.18 -16.44 7.40
N LEU A 241 6.21 -17.01 8.13
CA LEU A 241 6.20 -17.05 9.59
C LEU A 241 7.11 -18.14 10.16
N GLY A 242 7.36 -19.21 9.41
CA GLY A 242 8.19 -20.33 9.85
C GLY A 242 7.56 -21.18 10.96
N GLY A 243 8.40 -21.91 11.70
CA GLY A 243 7.95 -22.87 12.73
C GLY A 243 7.48 -22.24 14.04
N SER A 244 7.85 -20.99 14.32
CA SER A 244 7.46 -20.24 15.53
C SER A 244 6.92 -18.86 15.13
N PRO A 245 5.63 -18.74 14.77
CA PRO A 245 5.06 -17.48 14.33
C PRO A 245 5.23 -16.34 15.32
N ILE A 246 5.13 -16.60 16.63
CA ILE A 246 5.25 -15.59 17.68
C ILE A 246 6.59 -14.83 17.63
N ASP A 247 7.68 -15.49 17.21
CA ASP A 247 9.00 -14.87 17.10
C ASP A 247 9.10 -13.89 15.93
N CYS A 248 8.12 -13.93 15.02
CA CYS A 248 8.02 -13.04 13.86
C CYS A 248 7.04 -11.89 14.08
N LEU A 249 6.43 -11.77 15.26
CA LEU A 249 5.47 -10.73 15.57
C LEU A 249 6.11 -9.61 16.38
N ARG A 250 5.51 -8.43 16.30
CA ARG A 250 5.90 -7.26 17.08
C ARG A 250 5.53 -7.48 18.53
N GLN A 251 6.55 -7.62 19.37
CA GLN A 251 6.35 -7.78 20.79
C GLN A 251 6.03 -6.43 21.42
N ARG A 252 4.89 -6.36 22.09
CA ARG A 252 4.37 -5.13 22.68
C ARG A 252 5.22 -4.60 23.84
N GLU A 253 5.68 -5.51 24.72
CA GLU A 253 6.31 -5.17 26.00
C GLU A 253 7.53 -4.21 25.88
N PRO A 254 8.46 -4.39 24.91
CA PRO A 254 9.59 -3.47 24.76
C PRO A 254 9.21 -2.01 24.51
N TYR A 255 8.08 -1.76 23.86
CA TYR A 255 7.62 -0.40 23.56
C TYR A 255 7.15 0.37 24.79
N ASN A 256 6.90 -0.30 25.93
CA ASN A 256 6.63 0.37 27.21
C ASN A 256 7.84 1.16 27.74
N THR A 257 9.03 0.92 27.21
CA THR A 257 10.25 1.64 27.57
C THR A 257 10.51 2.88 26.73
N ALA A 258 9.72 3.12 25.69
CA ALA A 258 9.87 4.29 24.83
C ALA A 258 9.66 5.58 25.66
N ALA A 259 10.64 6.48 25.58
CA ALA A 259 10.62 7.75 26.32
C ALA A 259 9.64 8.78 25.72
N GLY A 260 9.20 8.54 24.49
CA GLY A 260 8.26 9.42 23.76
C GLY A 260 7.99 8.90 22.37
N VAL A 261 7.29 9.71 21.58
CA VAL A 261 6.83 9.39 20.23
C VAL A 261 8.00 9.06 19.30
N ASP A 262 9.05 9.90 19.30
CA ASP A 262 10.22 9.71 18.43
C ASP A 262 10.98 8.42 18.77
N ASP A 263 11.07 8.08 20.06
CA ASP A 263 11.72 6.86 20.51
C ASP A 263 10.92 5.63 20.10
N TYR A 264 9.59 5.69 20.22
CA TYR A 264 8.71 4.64 19.70
C TYR A 264 8.87 4.44 18.20
N PHE A 265 8.84 5.52 17.41
CA PHE A 265 9.04 5.45 15.97
C PHE A 265 10.39 4.82 15.61
N ASN A 266 11.46 5.27 16.26
CA ASN A 266 12.79 4.70 16.06
C ASN A 266 12.84 3.20 16.36
N MET A 267 12.15 2.74 17.40
CA MET A 267 12.01 1.31 17.69
C MET A 267 11.18 0.58 16.62
N TYR A 268 10.11 1.23 16.11
CA TYR A 268 9.22 0.65 15.13
C TYR A 268 9.90 0.35 13.79
N ILE A 269 10.74 1.27 13.30
CA ILE A 269 11.40 1.17 11.99
C ILE A 269 12.76 0.45 12.03
N GLN A 270 13.18 -0.13 13.15
CA GLN A 270 14.47 -0.81 13.20
C GLN A 270 14.49 -2.09 12.35
N SER A 271 15.55 -2.24 11.56
CA SER A 271 15.79 -3.45 10.79
C SER A 271 16.08 -4.69 11.65
N SER A 272 16.48 -4.50 12.91
CA SER A 272 16.67 -5.57 13.90
C SER A 272 15.35 -6.15 14.41
N GLN A 273 14.21 -5.47 14.22
CA GLN A 273 12.91 -6.02 14.62
C GLN A 273 12.58 -7.27 13.81
N PRO A 274 12.34 -8.43 14.44
CA PRO A 274 12.04 -9.67 13.72
C PRO A 274 10.77 -9.58 12.88
N CYS A 275 9.82 -8.75 13.30
CA CYS A 275 8.52 -8.55 12.65
C CYS A 275 8.60 -7.72 11.35
N ASN A 276 9.64 -6.91 11.15
CA ASN A 276 9.81 -6.13 9.94
C ASN A 276 10.46 -7.01 8.86
N PHE A 277 9.71 -7.42 7.85
CA PHE A 277 10.21 -8.30 6.79
C PHE A 277 10.80 -7.53 5.62
N LEU A 278 10.17 -6.43 5.21
CA LEU A 278 10.68 -5.51 4.20
C LEU A 278 10.42 -4.07 4.61
N MET A 279 11.43 -3.23 4.43
CA MET A 279 11.37 -1.80 4.71
C MET A 279 12.01 -1.03 3.56
N GLY A 280 11.53 0.19 3.31
CA GLY A 280 12.11 1.05 2.30
C GLY A 280 11.81 2.52 2.55
N PRO A 281 12.67 3.44 2.07
CA PRO A 281 12.38 4.86 2.09
C PRO A 281 11.37 5.20 1.00
N ALA A 282 10.46 6.13 1.28
CA ALA A 282 9.58 6.70 0.28
C ALA A 282 9.51 8.22 0.41
N TYR A 283 9.60 8.92 -0.71
CA TYR A 283 9.37 10.36 -0.77
C TYR A 283 7.87 10.62 -0.62
N SER A 284 7.46 10.95 0.58
CA SER A 284 6.06 11.04 0.98
C SER A 284 5.86 12.12 2.04
N ILE A 285 4.73 12.81 1.97
CA ILE A 285 4.24 13.75 2.98
C ILE A 285 3.19 13.12 3.90
N ALA A 286 2.99 11.80 3.83
CA ALA A 286 1.94 11.11 4.57
C ALA A 286 2.02 11.37 6.09
N ALA A 287 3.23 11.34 6.68
CA ALA A 287 3.41 11.66 8.09
C ALA A 287 2.97 13.09 8.43
N ARG A 288 3.32 14.06 7.59
CA ARG A 288 2.92 15.47 7.77
C ARG A 288 1.41 15.67 7.69
N VAL A 289 0.73 14.92 6.84
CA VAL A 289 -0.71 15.03 6.62
C VAL A 289 -1.51 14.27 7.66
N LEU A 290 -1.11 13.03 7.96
CA LEU A 290 -1.88 12.13 8.81
C LEU A 290 -1.52 12.27 10.30
N ASP A 291 -0.29 12.68 10.61
CA ASP A 291 0.26 12.70 11.97
C ASP A 291 0.94 14.03 12.37
N GLY A 292 0.93 15.03 11.50
CA GLY A 292 1.70 16.26 11.67
C GLY A 292 0.93 17.56 11.42
N GLY A 293 1.35 18.37 10.46
CA GLY A 293 0.94 19.76 10.29
C GLY A 293 -0.40 20.01 9.59
N TYR A 294 -0.95 19.05 8.81
CA TYR A 294 -2.16 19.23 8.00
C TYR A 294 -3.26 18.25 8.42
N LEU A 295 -3.78 18.44 9.61
CA LEU A 295 -4.58 17.46 10.34
C LEU A 295 -6.09 17.61 10.15
N ARG A 296 -6.55 18.28 9.08
CA ARG A 296 -7.99 18.35 8.81
C ARG A 296 -8.57 16.96 8.62
N TYR A 297 -7.94 16.14 7.82
CA TYR A 297 -8.34 14.76 7.57
C TYR A 297 -7.35 13.81 8.23
N ALA A 298 -7.70 13.34 9.43
CA ALA A 298 -6.81 12.50 10.22
C ALA A 298 -7.59 11.51 11.09
N HIS A 299 -6.88 10.54 11.65
CA HIS A 299 -7.38 9.71 12.74
C HIS A 299 -7.66 10.58 13.95
N ASN A 300 -8.86 10.51 14.50
CA ASN A 300 -9.26 11.36 15.62
C ASN A 300 -9.84 10.58 16.79
N MET A 301 -10.19 11.30 17.87
CA MET A 301 -10.75 10.69 19.07
C MET A 301 -12.02 9.89 18.82
N THR A 302 -12.86 10.30 17.88
CA THR A 302 -14.09 9.56 17.55
C THR A 302 -13.74 8.20 16.93
N VAL A 303 -12.88 8.18 15.91
CA VAL A 303 -12.42 6.93 15.27
C VAL A 303 -11.64 6.06 16.28
N LEU A 304 -10.76 6.67 17.10
CA LEU A 304 -10.02 5.99 18.14
C LEU A 304 -10.95 5.29 19.14
N SER A 305 -11.98 6.00 19.60
CA SER A 305 -12.82 5.57 20.72
C SER A 305 -13.86 4.55 20.33
N TYR A 306 -14.36 4.58 19.10
CA TYR A 306 -15.52 3.76 18.73
C TYR A 306 -15.25 2.75 17.63
N ASP A 307 -14.16 2.93 16.85
CA ASP A 307 -13.86 2.09 15.69
C ASP A 307 -12.51 1.37 15.76
N THR A 308 -11.57 1.85 16.58
CA THR A 308 -10.21 1.32 16.60
C THR A 308 -9.74 0.96 18.03
N TYR A 309 -8.67 1.57 18.55
CA TYR A 309 -7.97 1.08 19.74
C TYR A 309 -8.77 1.10 21.05
N TRP A 310 -9.72 2.03 21.21
CA TRP A 310 -10.56 2.13 22.40
C TRP A 310 -11.99 1.67 22.15
N ALA A 311 -12.27 1.11 21.00
CA ALA A 311 -13.57 0.56 20.68
C ALA A 311 -13.95 -0.61 21.61
N TYR A 312 -15.25 -0.76 21.89
CA TYR A 312 -15.76 -1.93 22.56
C TYR A 312 -15.39 -3.20 21.79
N SER A 313 -14.59 -4.05 22.42
CA SER A 313 -14.01 -5.24 21.80
C SER A 313 -13.77 -6.34 22.86
N PRO A 314 -13.43 -7.56 22.49
CA PRO A 314 -13.06 -8.60 23.45
C PRO A 314 -11.90 -8.19 24.37
N TRP A 315 -11.13 -7.18 23.97
CA TRP A 315 -9.95 -6.67 24.68
C TRP A 315 -10.14 -5.29 25.30
N ASN A 316 -11.33 -4.70 25.12
CA ASN A 316 -11.76 -3.48 25.80
C ASN A 316 -13.25 -3.57 26.16
N PRO A 317 -13.58 -4.01 27.40
CA PRO A 317 -14.96 -4.17 27.85
C PRO A 317 -15.67 -2.83 28.15
N SER A 318 -14.94 -1.72 28.14
CA SER A 318 -15.46 -0.38 28.40
C SER A 318 -15.29 0.48 27.15
N MET A 319 -16.41 0.79 26.50
CA MET A 319 -16.41 1.60 25.28
C MET A 319 -15.83 3.01 25.53
N ALA A 320 -15.12 3.54 24.55
CA ALA A 320 -14.59 4.91 24.51
C ALA A 320 -13.60 5.26 25.63
N THR A 321 -12.87 4.30 26.16
CA THR A 321 -11.88 4.55 27.19
C THR A 321 -10.61 3.74 27.00
N SER A 322 -9.46 4.39 27.24
CA SER A 322 -8.17 3.69 27.32
C SER A 322 -8.00 2.91 28.62
N GLY A 323 -8.80 3.21 29.64
CA GLY A 323 -8.60 2.69 31.01
C GLY A 323 -8.81 1.20 31.20
N SER A 324 -9.32 0.51 30.18
CA SER A 324 -9.52 -0.95 30.20
C SER A 324 -9.10 -1.63 28.90
N SER A 325 -8.61 -0.88 27.91
CA SER A 325 -8.18 -1.44 26.63
C SER A 325 -6.83 -2.13 26.76
N LEU A 326 -6.76 -3.39 26.34
CA LEU A 326 -5.51 -4.14 26.18
C LEU A 326 -4.82 -3.83 24.85
N LEU A 327 -5.55 -3.20 23.90
CA LEU A 327 -4.97 -2.68 22.68
C LEU A 327 -4.14 -1.45 23.00
N TRP A 328 -2.87 -1.58 22.77
CA TRP A 328 -1.97 -0.47 22.98
C TRP A 328 -1.93 0.43 21.76
N SER A 329 -2.01 1.70 22.01
CA SER A 329 -1.80 2.75 21.03
C SER A 329 -0.82 3.74 21.64
N ALA A 330 0.31 3.96 21.00
CA ALA A 330 1.24 5.03 21.37
C ALA A 330 0.73 6.36 20.82
N HIS A 331 -0.51 6.66 21.13
CA HIS A 331 -1.11 7.90 20.69
C HIS A 331 -0.67 9.06 21.57
N SER A 332 -0.51 10.21 20.96
CA SER A 332 -0.31 11.49 21.59
C SER A 332 -1.46 12.39 21.18
N LEU A 333 -2.10 13.02 22.16
CA LEU A 333 -3.16 13.98 21.89
C LEU A 333 -2.58 15.39 21.85
N TYR A 334 -2.98 16.19 20.86
CA TYR A 334 -2.59 17.58 20.75
C TYR A 334 -3.54 18.49 21.53
N GLY A 335 -3.17 18.83 22.76
CA GLY A 335 -3.90 19.79 23.59
C GLY A 335 -5.37 19.45 23.77
N ASN A 336 -6.27 20.41 23.57
CA ASN A 336 -7.73 20.22 23.62
C ASN A 336 -8.31 19.72 22.30
N ASN A 337 -7.46 19.22 21.40
CA ASN A 337 -7.85 18.86 20.06
C ASN A 337 -8.20 17.39 19.98
N ASN A 338 -9.11 17.09 19.07
CA ASN A 338 -9.59 15.78 18.74
C ASN A 338 -8.61 14.99 17.85
N ILE A 339 -7.30 15.24 17.97
CA ILE A 339 -6.27 14.69 17.09
C ILE A 339 -5.47 13.64 17.82
N VAL A 340 -5.37 12.47 17.18
CA VAL A 340 -4.60 11.33 17.65
C VAL A 340 -3.37 11.18 16.77
N ARG A 341 -2.22 11.03 17.40
CA ARG A 341 -0.95 10.76 16.73
C ARG A 341 -0.55 9.31 16.94
N GLU A 342 -0.28 8.62 15.83
CA GLU A 342 0.20 7.24 15.82
C GLU A 342 1.67 7.20 15.37
N PRO A 343 2.63 6.95 16.25
CA PRO A 343 4.05 7.08 15.94
C PRO A 343 4.61 5.88 15.16
N LYS A 344 3.86 5.41 14.17
CA LYS A 344 4.31 4.43 13.17
C LYS A 344 4.87 5.10 11.94
N LEU A 345 4.53 6.39 11.74
CA LEU A 345 4.84 7.15 10.55
C LEU A 345 5.33 8.54 10.98
N GLU A 346 6.63 8.78 10.82
CA GLU A 346 7.25 10.07 11.10
C GLU A 346 7.89 10.65 9.85
N GLU A 347 7.90 11.98 9.77
CA GLU A 347 8.57 12.69 8.70
C GLU A 347 10.07 12.78 8.98
N ILE A 348 10.86 12.32 8.04
CA ILE A 348 12.31 12.47 8.03
C ILE A 348 12.67 13.46 6.93
N PHE A 349 13.47 14.49 7.25
CA PHE A 349 13.93 15.47 6.29
C PHE A 349 15.40 15.24 5.93
N GLU A 350 15.65 14.89 4.68
CA GLU A 350 17.00 14.70 4.15
C GLU A 350 17.50 15.99 3.53
N TYR A 351 18.48 16.63 4.15
CA TYR A 351 19.08 17.86 3.65
C TYR A 351 20.05 17.56 2.49
N THR A 352 19.76 18.08 1.31
CA THR A 352 20.71 18.15 0.19
C THR A 352 21.61 19.38 0.28
N ASP A 353 21.12 20.46 0.89
CA ASP A 353 21.85 21.68 1.22
C ASP A 353 21.44 22.14 2.62
N LYS A 354 22.27 21.82 3.61
CA LYS A 354 22.01 22.20 5.01
C LYS A 354 22.08 23.70 5.25
N VAL A 355 22.88 24.44 4.46
CA VAL A 355 23.07 25.88 4.61
C VAL A 355 21.82 26.65 4.19
N ASN A 356 21.21 26.23 3.07
CA ASN A 356 20.02 26.86 2.53
C ASN A 356 18.72 26.17 3.00
N GLY A 357 18.79 25.12 3.81
CA GLY A 357 17.63 24.38 4.29
C GLY A 357 16.88 23.61 3.19
N ILE A 358 17.56 23.25 2.10
CA ILE A 358 16.99 22.55 0.98
C ILE A 358 17.16 21.05 1.16
N GLY A 359 16.10 20.27 0.90
CA GLY A 359 16.11 18.83 1.02
C GLY A 359 14.79 18.20 0.61
N TYR A 360 14.65 16.92 0.92
CA TYR A 360 13.48 16.11 0.60
C TYR A 360 12.86 15.53 1.86
N VAL A 361 11.53 15.52 1.88
CA VAL A 361 10.73 14.84 2.89
C VAL A 361 10.58 13.37 2.48
N HIS A 362 10.86 12.46 3.42
CA HIS A 362 10.60 11.04 3.23
C HIS A 362 10.11 10.38 4.52
N ILE A 363 9.58 9.19 4.37
CA ILE A 363 9.20 8.27 5.44
C ILE A 363 9.99 6.97 5.29
N VAL A 364 10.06 6.18 6.36
CA VAL A 364 10.45 4.77 6.28
C VAL A 364 9.17 3.94 6.29
N ASP A 365 8.86 3.35 5.13
CA ASP A 365 7.70 2.48 4.97
C ASP A 365 8.06 1.05 5.41
N VAL A 366 7.31 0.48 6.36
CA VAL A 366 7.43 -0.91 6.77
C VAL A 366 6.43 -1.73 5.94
N LEU A 367 6.87 -2.16 4.77
CA LEU A 367 6.03 -2.70 3.70
C LEU A 367 5.38 -4.05 4.03
N PHE A 368 6.12 -4.94 4.72
CA PHE A 368 5.63 -6.26 5.12
C PHE A 368 6.03 -6.58 6.55
N THR A 369 5.07 -7.07 7.33
CA THR A 369 5.27 -7.46 8.73
C THR A 369 4.75 -8.87 9.01
N GLY A 370 5.31 -9.48 10.05
CA GLY A 370 4.79 -10.74 10.57
C GLY A 370 3.36 -10.60 11.10
N ASP A 371 3.06 -9.45 11.72
CA ASP A 371 1.74 -9.16 12.31
C ASP A 371 0.63 -9.14 11.25
N GLU A 372 0.86 -8.50 10.10
CA GLU A 372 -0.09 -8.55 8.99
C GLU A 372 -0.15 -9.95 8.38
N THR A 373 1.00 -10.62 8.23
CA THR A 373 1.08 -11.93 7.58
C THR A 373 0.30 -13.01 8.36
N ILE A 374 0.36 -12.99 9.70
CA ILE A 374 -0.42 -13.95 10.51
C ILE A 374 -1.92 -13.69 10.40
N LEU A 375 -2.34 -12.42 10.30
CA LEU A 375 -3.74 -12.07 10.13
C LEU A 375 -4.25 -12.40 8.71
N CYS A 376 -3.41 -12.32 7.67
CA CYS A 376 -3.75 -12.85 6.35
C CYS A 376 -4.03 -14.35 6.42
N ARG A 377 -3.21 -15.12 7.16
CA ARG A 377 -3.41 -16.56 7.33
C ARG A 377 -4.65 -16.89 8.15
N ALA A 378 -4.90 -16.15 9.23
CA ALA A 378 -6.11 -16.28 10.02
C ALA A 378 -7.39 -16.06 9.19
N GLU A 379 -7.39 -15.01 8.33
CA GLU A 379 -8.48 -14.72 7.42
C GLU A 379 -8.71 -15.85 6.42
N ALA A 380 -7.65 -16.38 5.82
CA ALA A 380 -7.74 -17.50 4.89
C ALA A 380 -8.26 -18.79 5.57
N TYR A 381 -7.82 -19.09 6.79
CA TYR A 381 -8.38 -20.20 7.58
C TYR A 381 -9.88 -20.00 7.87
N ALA A 382 -10.31 -18.78 8.21
CA ALA A 382 -11.72 -18.48 8.43
C ALA A 382 -12.55 -18.71 7.16
N HIS A 383 -12.04 -18.30 5.98
CA HIS A 383 -12.68 -18.59 4.70
C HIS A 383 -12.78 -20.09 4.40
N LYS A 384 -11.78 -20.86 4.78
CA LYS A 384 -11.77 -22.32 4.63
C LYS A 384 -12.55 -23.04 5.74
N LYS A 385 -13.16 -22.30 6.68
CA LYS A 385 -13.86 -22.83 7.85
C LYS A 385 -12.98 -23.65 8.80
N GLU A 386 -11.68 -23.42 8.75
CA GLU A 386 -10.71 -24.01 9.67
C GLU A 386 -10.58 -23.14 10.94
N TYR A 387 -11.70 -22.95 11.63
CA TYR A 387 -11.86 -21.94 12.69
C TYR A 387 -10.88 -22.10 13.85
N THR A 388 -10.56 -23.35 14.24
CA THR A 388 -9.55 -23.63 15.27
C THR A 388 -8.18 -23.07 14.90
N LYS A 389 -7.79 -23.16 13.62
CA LYS A 389 -6.51 -22.62 13.14
C LYS A 389 -6.55 -21.10 13.05
N ALA A 390 -7.66 -20.53 12.58
CA ALA A 390 -7.86 -19.08 12.58
C ALA A 390 -7.73 -18.50 14.00
N LEU A 391 -8.39 -19.12 14.99
CA LEU A 391 -8.29 -18.73 16.40
C LEU A 391 -6.89 -18.89 16.98
N ALA A 392 -6.14 -19.92 16.57
CA ALA A 392 -4.76 -20.09 17.00
C ALA A 392 -3.88 -18.91 16.53
N ASP A 393 -4.02 -18.49 15.28
CA ASP A 393 -3.31 -17.33 14.73
C ASP A 393 -3.75 -16.02 15.40
N MET A 394 -5.06 -15.81 15.59
CA MET A 394 -5.60 -14.64 16.30
C MET A 394 -5.07 -14.55 17.75
N ASN A 395 -5.03 -15.66 18.46
CA ASN A 395 -4.52 -15.71 19.82
C ASN A 395 -3.00 -15.49 19.87
N THR A 396 -2.25 -16.00 18.90
CA THR A 396 -0.80 -15.75 18.79
C THR A 396 -0.55 -14.25 18.53
N TRP A 397 -1.33 -13.61 17.64
CA TRP A 397 -1.27 -12.18 17.45
C TRP A 397 -1.60 -11.42 18.75
N ALA A 398 -2.67 -11.82 19.45
CA ALA A 398 -3.07 -11.20 20.70
C ALA A 398 -1.98 -11.33 21.79
N GLU A 399 -1.28 -12.46 21.84
CA GLU A 399 -0.17 -12.67 22.77
C GLU A 399 0.96 -11.67 22.56
N ALA A 400 1.32 -11.37 21.32
CA ALA A 400 2.39 -10.44 20.98
C ALA A 400 1.96 -8.96 21.12
N ASN A 401 0.76 -8.62 20.66
CA ASN A 401 0.34 -7.22 20.42
C ASN A 401 -0.51 -6.60 21.53
N LEU A 402 -0.98 -7.40 22.50
CA LEU A 402 -1.82 -6.90 23.60
C LEU A 402 -1.09 -6.89 24.93
N GLU A 403 -1.46 -5.94 25.78
CA GLU A 403 -1.07 -5.98 27.21
C GLU A 403 -1.57 -7.27 27.87
N LYS A 404 -0.81 -7.78 28.84
CA LYS A 404 -1.25 -8.92 29.65
C LYS A 404 -2.45 -8.57 30.53
N SER A 405 -2.42 -7.35 31.07
CA SER A 405 -3.51 -6.79 31.86
C SER A 405 -3.41 -5.28 31.90
N TYR A 406 -4.55 -4.61 31.89
CA TYR A 406 -4.64 -3.17 32.06
C TYR A 406 -5.97 -2.80 32.72
N GLY A 407 -5.93 -1.97 33.77
CA GLY A 407 -7.12 -1.69 34.57
C GLY A 407 -7.73 -2.97 35.16
N SER A 408 -9.00 -3.19 34.90
CA SER A 408 -9.72 -4.41 35.32
C SER A 408 -9.70 -5.53 34.27
N THR A 409 -9.08 -5.30 33.12
CA THR A 409 -9.08 -6.24 32.00
C THR A 409 -7.80 -7.10 32.02
N THR A 410 -7.97 -8.40 31.87
CA THR A 410 -6.86 -9.35 31.71
C THR A 410 -7.03 -10.11 30.41
N ARG A 411 -5.94 -10.19 29.64
CA ARG A 411 -5.91 -10.94 28.38
C ARG A 411 -6.15 -12.42 28.63
N LYS A 412 -7.08 -12.97 27.86
CA LYS A 412 -7.31 -14.41 27.77
C LYS A 412 -7.27 -14.86 26.31
N ALA A 413 -6.92 -16.10 26.06
CA ALA A 413 -7.11 -16.69 24.76
C ALA A 413 -8.61 -16.78 24.44
N LEU A 414 -8.99 -16.36 23.22
CA LEU A 414 -10.37 -16.44 22.75
C LEU A 414 -10.67 -17.84 22.25
N THR A 415 -11.85 -18.33 22.61
CA THR A 415 -12.47 -19.53 22.02
C THR A 415 -13.46 -19.12 20.93
N GLU A 416 -13.94 -20.09 20.15
CA GLU A 416 -15.01 -19.86 19.17
C GLU A 416 -16.28 -19.32 19.85
N ASP A 417 -16.64 -19.86 21.00
CA ASP A 417 -17.79 -19.39 21.79
C ASP A 417 -17.59 -17.95 22.28
N ASP A 418 -16.39 -17.56 22.72
CA ASP A 418 -16.11 -16.18 23.13
C ASP A 418 -16.32 -15.20 21.96
N VAL A 419 -15.79 -15.54 20.78
CA VAL A 419 -15.94 -14.70 19.58
C VAL A 419 -17.41 -14.60 19.16
N ASN A 420 -18.12 -15.72 19.11
CA ASN A 420 -19.53 -15.77 18.76
C ASN A 420 -20.39 -15.00 19.77
N ALA A 421 -20.16 -15.20 21.06
CA ALA A 421 -20.89 -14.49 22.11
C ALA A 421 -20.69 -12.98 22.00
N PHE A 422 -19.44 -12.54 21.83
CA PHE A 422 -19.13 -11.11 21.69
C PHE A 422 -19.74 -10.52 20.42
N MET A 423 -19.46 -11.09 19.25
CA MET A 423 -19.90 -10.53 17.97
C MET A 423 -21.43 -10.56 17.80
N ASN A 424 -22.13 -11.51 18.44
CA ASN A 424 -23.59 -11.55 18.46
C ASN A 424 -24.20 -10.54 19.46
N SER A 425 -23.43 -10.08 20.44
CA SER A 425 -23.89 -9.09 21.42
C SER A 425 -23.87 -7.64 20.88
N ILE A 426 -23.09 -7.37 19.85
CA ILE A 426 -22.95 -6.04 19.26
C ILE A 426 -23.73 -5.92 17.95
N LYS A 427 -24.22 -4.70 17.66
CA LYS A 427 -24.93 -4.38 16.42
C LYS A 427 -23.92 -4.07 15.31
N TYR A 428 -24.38 -4.19 14.07
CA TYR A 428 -23.67 -3.62 12.94
C TYR A 428 -23.60 -2.10 13.08
N ALA A 429 -22.45 -1.51 12.77
CA ALA A 429 -22.31 -0.08 12.67
C ALA A 429 -23.26 0.47 11.60
N ALA A 430 -23.86 1.62 11.87
CA ALA A 430 -24.58 2.37 10.84
C ALA A 430 -23.58 2.95 9.83
N VAL A 431 -24.01 3.06 8.57
CA VAL A 431 -23.25 3.78 7.53
C VAL A 431 -23.26 5.29 7.83
N HIS A 432 -24.40 5.78 8.31
CA HIS A 432 -24.64 7.17 8.74
C HIS A 432 -24.96 7.19 10.23
N PRO A 433 -23.93 7.11 11.11
CA PRO A 433 -24.18 7.09 12.54
C PRO A 433 -24.66 8.45 13.05
N VAL A 434 -25.83 8.49 13.68
CA VAL A 434 -26.37 9.73 14.31
C VAL A 434 -25.92 9.84 15.78
N SER A 435 -25.29 8.81 16.30
CA SER A 435 -24.69 8.81 17.64
C SER A 435 -23.57 7.77 17.73
N GLU A 436 -22.70 7.90 18.74
CA GLU A 436 -21.64 6.95 19.04
C GLU A 436 -22.15 5.52 19.32
N PHE A 437 -23.40 5.38 19.75
CA PHE A 437 -24.03 4.07 20.00
C PHE A 437 -24.38 3.30 18.72
N GLU A 438 -24.27 3.96 17.58
CA GLU A 438 -24.44 3.34 16.27
C GLU A 438 -23.10 3.01 15.60
N MET A 439 -22.00 3.38 16.23
CA MET A 439 -20.66 2.98 15.82
C MET A 439 -20.30 1.63 16.45
N SER A 440 -19.55 0.81 15.74
CA SER A 440 -19.16 -0.53 16.18
C SER A 440 -18.03 -1.07 15.30
N ILE A 441 -17.23 -1.96 15.86
CA ILE A 441 -16.24 -2.72 15.08
C ILE A 441 -16.87 -3.71 14.09
N LYS A 442 -18.17 -4.04 14.25
CA LYS A 442 -18.90 -4.95 13.37
C LYS A 442 -19.50 -4.16 12.20
N LYS A 443 -18.99 -4.38 11.00
CA LYS A 443 -19.43 -3.71 9.78
C LYS A 443 -20.27 -4.65 8.92
N LYS A 444 -21.27 -4.11 8.20
CA LYS A 444 -22.02 -4.92 7.25
C LYS A 444 -21.13 -5.28 6.06
N LEU A 445 -21.08 -6.56 5.71
CA LEU A 445 -20.22 -7.05 4.63
C LEU A 445 -21.02 -7.29 3.36
N HIS A 446 -20.47 -6.87 2.22
CA HIS A 446 -20.93 -7.13 0.86
C HIS A 446 -19.74 -7.64 0.01
N PRO A 447 -19.23 -8.86 0.28
CA PRO A 447 -17.98 -9.34 -0.31
C PRO A 447 -18.00 -9.31 -1.84
N GLN A 448 -16.86 -8.95 -2.45
CA GLN A 448 -16.71 -8.81 -3.88
C GLN A 448 -16.05 -10.08 -4.46
N GLY A 449 -16.83 -10.90 -5.15
CA GLY A 449 -16.35 -12.14 -5.81
C GLY A 449 -16.16 -13.36 -4.92
N PHE A 450 -16.52 -13.28 -3.64
CA PHE A 450 -16.52 -14.41 -2.69
C PHE A 450 -17.71 -14.29 -1.72
N THR A 451 -17.90 -15.28 -0.87
CA THR A 451 -18.99 -15.29 0.11
C THR A 451 -18.48 -15.40 1.53
N VAL A 452 -19.25 -14.83 2.46
CA VAL A 452 -19.06 -14.99 3.90
C VAL A 452 -20.38 -15.52 4.46
N GLU A 453 -20.33 -16.70 5.09
CA GLU A 453 -21.52 -17.28 5.72
C GLU A 453 -21.81 -16.61 7.06
N ALA A 454 -23.08 -16.32 7.30
CA ALA A 454 -23.52 -15.78 8.58
C ALA A 454 -23.24 -16.75 9.75
N GLY A 455 -22.98 -16.21 10.92
CA GLY A 455 -22.62 -16.98 12.12
C GLY A 455 -21.11 -17.00 12.35
N THR A 456 -20.55 -18.15 12.71
CA THR A 456 -19.15 -18.27 13.15
C THR A 456 -18.16 -17.74 12.13
N GLN A 457 -18.36 -18.02 10.83
CA GLN A 457 -17.45 -17.52 9.80
C GLN A 457 -17.45 -15.98 9.75
N GLU A 458 -18.63 -15.38 9.67
CA GLU A 458 -18.75 -13.92 9.66
C GLU A 458 -18.18 -13.31 10.94
N ASN A 459 -18.49 -13.87 12.11
CA ASN A 459 -18.01 -13.36 13.39
C ASN A 459 -16.48 -13.36 13.48
N LEU A 460 -15.83 -14.45 13.05
CA LEU A 460 -14.37 -14.52 12.99
C LEU A 460 -13.79 -13.51 12.00
N ILE A 461 -14.34 -13.43 10.79
CA ILE A 461 -13.89 -12.48 9.76
C ILE A 461 -14.04 -11.04 10.25
N GLN A 462 -15.16 -10.67 10.87
CA GLN A 462 -15.37 -9.34 11.44
C GLN A 462 -14.29 -9.00 12.48
N LEU A 463 -13.98 -9.93 13.38
CA LEU A 463 -12.94 -9.69 14.38
C LEU A 463 -11.54 -9.64 13.77
N ILE A 464 -11.24 -10.48 12.77
CA ILE A 464 -9.98 -10.43 12.02
C ILE A 464 -9.84 -9.10 11.27
N LEU A 465 -10.88 -8.61 10.62
CA LEU A 465 -10.87 -7.30 9.94
C LEU A 465 -10.62 -6.15 10.92
N TYR A 466 -11.16 -6.22 12.13
CA TYR A 466 -10.86 -5.28 13.19
C TYR A 466 -9.39 -5.36 13.63
N MET A 467 -8.86 -6.58 13.86
CA MET A 467 -7.46 -6.80 14.18
C MET A 467 -6.54 -6.26 13.07
N ARG A 468 -6.88 -6.52 11.81
CA ARG A 468 -6.15 -5.98 10.66
C ARG A 468 -6.18 -4.45 10.64
N ARG A 469 -7.33 -3.84 10.92
CA ARG A 469 -7.49 -2.37 10.96
C ARG A 469 -6.54 -1.74 11.97
N VAL A 470 -6.52 -2.21 13.21
CA VAL A 470 -5.64 -1.65 14.26
C VAL A 470 -4.16 -1.97 14.04
N THR A 471 -3.86 -3.16 13.49
CA THR A 471 -2.49 -3.55 13.14
C THR A 471 -1.91 -2.67 12.05
N ASN A 472 -2.70 -2.40 11.00
CA ASN A 472 -2.26 -1.75 9.77
C ASN A 472 -2.63 -0.25 9.72
N MET A 473 -2.94 0.36 10.88
CA MET A 473 -3.18 1.81 10.97
C MET A 473 -1.98 2.58 10.41
N LEU A 474 -2.24 3.54 9.53
CA LEU A 474 -1.25 4.35 8.80
C LEU A 474 -0.30 3.52 7.89
N GLN A 475 -0.77 2.37 7.39
CA GLN A 475 -0.02 1.55 6.42
C GLN A 475 -0.73 1.41 5.06
N GLY A 476 -1.84 2.13 4.85
CA GLY A 476 -2.57 2.18 3.59
C GLY A 476 -3.31 0.91 3.20
N LEU A 477 -3.53 -0.05 4.12
CA LEU A 477 -4.15 -1.34 3.80
C LEU A 477 -5.66 -1.36 4.04
N ARG A 478 -6.19 -0.44 4.86
CA ARG A 478 -7.61 -0.43 5.22
C ARG A 478 -8.53 -0.22 4.02
N PHE A 479 -8.17 0.65 3.10
CA PHE A 479 -8.99 0.94 1.92
C PHE A 479 -9.23 -0.31 1.05
N MET A 480 -8.21 -1.20 0.93
CA MET A 480 -8.39 -2.47 0.24
C MET A 480 -9.31 -3.43 0.98
N ASP A 481 -9.25 -3.48 2.32
CA ASP A 481 -10.18 -4.31 3.10
C ASP A 481 -11.63 -3.80 2.95
N LEU A 482 -11.85 -2.48 2.91
CA LEU A 482 -13.16 -1.88 2.63
C LEU A 482 -13.67 -2.28 1.24
N LYS A 483 -12.84 -2.16 0.21
CA LYS A 483 -13.19 -2.53 -1.16
C LYS A 483 -13.49 -4.01 -1.33
N ARG A 484 -12.64 -4.90 -0.77
CA ARG A 484 -12.79 -6.36 -0.90
C ARG A 484 -14.07 -6.87 -0.26
N TYR A 485 -14.39 -6.36 0.93
CA TYR A 485 -15.57 -6.77 1.68
C TYR A 485 -16.79 -5.92 1.41
N GLY A 486 -16.69 -4.93 0.51
CA GLY A 486 -17.78 -4.02 0.20
C GLY A 486 -18.35 -3.34 1.44
N ILE A 487 -17.49 -2.95 2.38
CA ILE A 487 -17.87 -2.25 3.59
C ILE A 487 -18.26 -0.82 3.21
N GLU A 488 -19.48 -0.46 3.54
CA GLU A 488 -20.00 0.88 3.29
C GLU A 488 -19.65 1.81 4.46
N TYR A 489 -19.27 3.04 4.14
CA TYR A 489 -18.92 4.07 5.11
C TYR A 489 -19.17 5.46 4.52
N GLU A 490 -19.07 6.49 5.35
CA GLU A 490 -19.17 7.88 4.90
C GLU A 490 -17.91 8.67 5.27
N HIS A 491 -17.58 9.63 4.41
CA HIS A 491 -16.68 10.72 4.75
C HIS A 491 -17.51 11.92 5.18
N TYR A 492 -17.43 12.23 6.48
CA TYR A 492 -18.01 13.45 7.03
C TYR A 492 -17.25 14.67 6.50
N ILE A 493 -17.98 15.74 6.16
CA ILE A 493 -17.43 17.02 5.72
C ILE A 493 -18.18 18.12 6.48
N GLU A 494 -17.44 18.95 7.22
CA GLU A 494 -18.04 20.03 7.98
C GLU A 494 -18.85 20.98 7.11
N ASP A 495 -20.12 21.22 7.48
CA ASP A 495 -21.10 22.06 6.78
C ASP A 495 -21.53 21.56 5.38
N GLU A 496 -21.27 20.30 5.06
CA GLU A 496 -21.69 19.68 3.80
C GLU A 496 -22.37 18.34 4.06
N ASP A 497 -23.11 17.82 3.07
CA ASP A 497 -23.59 16.44 3.13
C ASP A 497 -22.41 15.46 3.10
N PRO A 498 -22.43 14.39 3.90
CA PRO A 498 -21.37 13.40 3.91
C PRO A 498 -21.31 12.66 2.57
N LEU A 499 -20.12 12.22 2.20
CA LEU A 499 -19.89 11.41 1.02
C LEU A 499 -19.97 9.93 1.38
N THR A 500 -21.02 9.25 0.96
CA THR A 500 -21.15 7.81 1.15
C THR A 500 -20.32 7.05 0.12
N PHE A 501 -19.58 6.07 0.61
CA PHE A 501 -18.90 5.06 -0.20
C PHE A 501 -19.67 3.75 -0.07
N THR A 502 -20.19 3.24 -1.18
CA THR A 502 -21.04 2.04 -1.21
C THR A 502 -20.29 0.80 -1.67
N ALA A 503 -20.88 -0.37 -1.47
CA ALA A 503 -20.31 -1.62 -1.95
C ALA A 503 -20.16 -1.61 -3.48
N GLY A 504 -18.95 -1.86 -3.97
CA GLY A 504 -18.64 -1.83 -5.40
C GLY A 504 -18.56 -0.42 -6.01
N ASP A 505 -18.42 0.62 -5.18
CA ASP A 505 -18.30 2.00 -5.63
C ASP A 505 -17.12 2.17 -6.61
N LEU A 506 -17.41 2.72 -7.79
CA LEU A 506 -16.43 2.92 -8.86
C LEU A 506 -15.31 3.91 -8.47
N ARG A 507 -15.55 4.76 -7.47
CA ARG A 507 -14.53 5.64 -6.88
C ARG A 507 -13.44 4.85 -6.12
N GLY A 508 -13.68 3.58 -5.84
CA GLY A 508 -12.69 2.65 -5.31
C GLY A 508 -11.48 2.45 -6.23
N ALA A 509 -11.63 2.73 -7.52
CA ALA A 509 -10.51 2.91 -8.45
C ALA A 509 -10.22 4.41 -8.57
N ILE A 510 -9.20 4.91 -7.90
CA ILE A 510 -8.78 6.32 -7.99
C ILE A 510 -8.50 6.67 -9.44
N GLN A 511 -8.87 7.89 -9.90
CA GLN A 511 -8.71 8.28 -11.29
C GLN A 511 -7.24 8.33 -11.69
N LEU A 512 -6.97 7.91 -12.92
CA LEU A 512 -5.64 8.01 -13.52
C LEU A 512 -5.20 9.49 -13.61
N PRO A 513 -3.90 9.76 -13.64
CA PRO A 513 -3.39 11.10 -13.89
C PRO A 513 -3.92 11.69 -15.20
N THR A 514 -4.24 12.97 -15.19
CA THR A 514 -4.88 13.66 -16.34
C THR A 514 -4.02 13.64 -17.60
N ASP A 515 -2.71 13.71 -17.46
CA ASP A 515 -1.76 13.61 -18.58
C ASP A 515 -1.68 12.20 -19.18
N VAL A 516 -1.83 11.16 -18.35
CA VAL A 516 -1.90 9.76 -18.81
C VAL A 516 -3.18 9.53 -19.62
N ILE A 517 -4.32 10.09 -19.15
CA ILE A 517 -5.58 10.05 -19.90
C ILE A 517 -5.46 10.84 -21.19
N ALA A 518 -4.86 12.04 -21.15
CA ALA A 518 -4.62 12.86 -22.34
C ALA A 518 -3.69 12.19 -23.35
N ALA A 519 -2.78 11.33 -22.92
CA ALA A 519 -1.92 10.50 -23.77
C ALA A 519 -2.67 9.31 -24.41
N GLY A 520 -3.97 9.12 -24.09
CA GLY A 520 -4.84 8.13 -24.74
C GLY A 520 -5.15 6.90 -23.89
N LEU A 521 -4.68 6.81 -22.65
CA LEU A 521 -5.02 5.70 -21.79
C LEU A 521 -6.45 5.86 -21.25
N GLN A 522 -7.27 4.81 -21.34
CA GLN A 522 -8.65 4.82 -20.90
C GLN A 522 -8.76 5.19 -19.40
N ALA A 523 -9.57 6.19 -19.08
CA ALA A 523 -9.85 6.61 -17.72
C ALA A 523 -10.67 5.59 -16.94
N ASN A 524 -10.61 5.65 -15.60
CA ASN A 524 -11.49 4.84 -14.77
C ASN A 524 -12.95 5.30 -14.91
N PRO A 525 -13.89 4.36 -15.09
CA PRO A 525 -15.32 4.67 -15.17
C PRO A 525 -15.80 5.31 -13.87
N ARG A 526 -16.84 6.15 -13.98
CA ARG A 526 -17.48 6.82 -12.84
C ARG A 526 -18.97 6.51 -12.74
N THR A 527 -19.54 5.94 -13.81
CA THR A 527 -20.92 5.48 -13.88
C THR A 527 -20.96 4.05 -14.39
N THR A 528 -22.07 3.34 -14.17
CA THR A 528 -22.28 1.97 -14.69
C THR A 528 -22.32 1.93 -16.22
N ASP A 529 -22.73 3.01 -16.87
CA ASP A 529 -22.79 3.12 -18.32
C ASP A 529 -21.36 3.18 -18.93
N ASP A 530 -20.39 3.72 -18.19
CA ASP A 530 -18.99 3.76 -18.60
C ASP A 530 -18.36 2.35 -18.68
N LEU A 531 -18.85 1.39 -17.90
CA LEU A 531 -18.40 -0.01 -17.95
C LEU A 531 -18.78 -0.71 -19.26
N SER A 532 -19.81 -0.22 -19.99
CA SER A 532 -20.29 -0.80 -21.23
C SER A 532 -19.51 -0.40 -22.51
N GLY A 533 -18.39 0.30 -22.36
CA GLY A 533 -17.50 0.67 -23.49
C GLY A 533 -17.88 1.94 -24.25
N ASN A 534 -18.91 2.66 -23.82
CA ASN A 534 -19.35 3.92 -24.45
C ASN A 534 -18.89 5.18 -23.70
N GLY A 535 -18.04 5.03 -22.68
CA GLY A 535 -17.79 6.06 -21.66
C GLY A 535 -16.77 7.15 -21.97
N ALA A 536 -16.20 7.20 -23.18
CA ALA A 536 -15.16 8.20 -23.49
C ALA A 536 -15.66 9.67 -23.51
N GLU A 537 -16.97 9.88 -23.57
CA GLU A 537 -17.56 11.23 -23.73
C GLU A 537 -18.07 11.89 -22.44
N HIS A 538 -18.16 11.17 -21.31
CA HIS A 538 -18.79 11.68 -20.08
C HIS A 538 -17.84 11.99 -18.92
N MET A 539 -16.59 12.29 -19.18
CA MET A 539 -15.56 12.51 -18.17
C MET A 539 -15.44 13.96 -17.67
N THR A 540 -16.55 14.62 -17.45
CA THR A 540 -16.56 15.79 -16.58
C THR A 540 -16.94 15.32 -15.17
N GLY A 541 -15.91 15.02 -14.37
CA GLY A 541 -16.06 14.50 -13.02
C GLY A 541 -16.78 15.48 -12.08
N GLN A 542 -18.08 15.49 -12.15
CA GLN A 542 -18.91 16.08 -11.11
C GLN A 542 -19.65 14.93 -10.42
N ASN A 543 -19.31 14.69 -9.16
CA ASN A 543 -20.15 13.89 -8.28
C ASN A 543 -21.42 14.70 -8.01
N PRO A 544 -22.62 14.24 -8.46
CA PRO A 544 -23.86 15.01 -8.31
C PRO A 544 -24.24 15.31 -6.85
N ASP A 545 -23.71 14.56 -5.89
CA ASP A 545 -24.04 14.70 -4.47
C ASP A 545 -23.26 15.81 -3.75
N LEU A 546 -22.24 16.40 -4.38
CA LEU A 546 -21.40 17.45 -3.77
C LEU A 546 -22.06 18.84 -3.68
N ASN A 547 -23.26 19.02 -4.23
CA ASN A 547 -23.90 20.34 -4.32
C ASN A 547 -25.10 20.54 -3.36
N LYS A 548 -25.35 19.59 -2.44
CA LYS A 548 -26.43 19.73 -1.46
C LYS A 548 -25.90 20.23 -0.12
N PRO A 549 -26.55 21.21 0.51
CA PRO A 549 -26.14 21.69 1.82
C PRO A 549 -26.34 20.61 2.90
N ASN A 550 -25.34 20.41 3.74
CA ASN A 550 -25.41 19.48 4.87
C ASN A 550 -26.18 20.08 6.04
N THR A 551 -27.16 19.37 6.54
CA THR A 551 -27.94 19.73 7.73
C THR A 551 -27.46 19.01 9.00
N SER A 552 -26.50 18.09 8.89
CA SER A 552 -25.98 17.29 10.00
C SER A 552 -24.83 18.02 10.73
N LYS A 553 -25.02 18.32 12.00
CA LYS A 553 -23.99 18.90 12.90
C LYS A 553 -23.36 17.86 13.83
N MET A 554 -23.62 16.59 13.59
CA MET A 554 -23.38 15.51 14.55
C MET A 554 -21.93 15.43 15.07
N TYR A 555 -20.94 15.61 14.19
CA TYR A 555 -19.53 15.49 14.56
C TYR A 555 -18.97 16.71 15.34
N ASN A 556 -19.58 17.88 15.15
CA ASN A 556 -19.14 19.10 15.82
C ASN A 556 -19.60 19.20 17.28
N GLU A 557 -20.61 18.42 17.68
CA GLU A 557 -21.13 18.42 19.05
C GLU A 557 -20.41 17.41 19.96
N ARG A 558 -19.55 16.57 19.39
CA ARG A 558 -18.75 15.60 20.14
C ARG A 558 -17.45 16.24 20.65
N VAL A 559 -17.57 17.16 21.58
CA VAL A 559 -16.43 17.75 22.29
C VAL A 559 -16.13 16.87 23.50
N TYR A 560 -14.90 16.43 23.59
CA TYR A 560 -14.38 15.64 24.71
C TYR A 560 -13.69 16.52 25.74
#